data_00a5dc4a749cf3b7bbe1531eb12adc1d
#
_entry.id   00a5dc4a749cf3b7bbe1531eb12adc1d
#
_cell.length_a   1.000
_cell.length_b   1.000
_cell.length_c   1.000
_cell.angle_alpha   90.00
_cell.angle_beta   90.00
_cell.angle_gamma   90.00
#
_symmetry.space_group_name_H-M   'P 1'
#
loop_
_entity.id
_entity.type
_entity.pdbx_description
1 polymer ?
#
loop_
_entity_poly.entity_id
_entity_poly.type
_entity_poly.pdbx_seq_one_letter_code
_entity_poly.pdbx_strand_id
1 'polypeptide(L)'
;MDHGRGGFIREYDWDSNLVWEHIDHPQHHDVRRLPNGNTLYIGWELMTGDLATRVKGGRPGTEHPDGGIWSDYLREVTPLGESVWEWHHWDEEIENYPLQPSMNREELGHVNSCYPFKNGDVLISMHRQSTISIVDRKTRRIRWEQKFQEFGTQHDVQVLENGNYLLFANGLGLGPMHSSRVIELDPQSYEVVWEYKSPRPLEFYSPLISGCQRLQSGNTLICEGMWGRIFEITRNGEIVWEYISPYDYSQPEFGTINWIYRAYRYAADSPQIQNRV
;
A
#
# COMPACT_ATOMS: atom_id res chain seq x y z
N MET A 1 -17.88 0.04 9.91
CA MET A 1 -16.72 -0.86 9.67
C MET A 1 -15.46 -0.17 10.17
N ASP A 2 -14.60 -0.94 10.79
CA ASP A 2 -13.34 -0.40 11.28
C ASP A 2 -12.30 -0.60 10.15
N HIS A 3 -12.30 0.30 9.19
CA HIS A 3 -11.61 0.23 7.88
C HIS A 3 -10.09 -0.04 7.94
N GLY A 4 -9.64 -0.98 8.77
CA GLY A 4 -8.22 -1.32 8.91
C GLY A 4 -7.41 -0.24 9.63
N ARG A 5 -8.04 0.55 10.50
CA ARG A 5 -7.35 1.53 11.33
C ARG A 5 -6.47 0.81 12.35
N GLY A 6 -5.17 1.14 12.36
CA GLY A 6 -4.23 0.57 13.32
C GLY A 6 -4.24 1.30 14.66
N GLY A 7 -4.28 2.62 14.63
CA GLY A 7 -4.30 3.49 15.82
C GLY A 7 -2.98 3.63 16.56
N PHE A 8 -2.04 2.73 16.35
CA PHE A 8 -0.75 2.69 17.03
C PHE A 8 0.37 2.40 16.06
N ILE A 9 1.42 3.20 16.10
CA ILE A 9 2.69 2.91 15.44
C ILE A 9 3.69 2.64 16.55
N ARG A 10 4.29 1.44 16.58
CA ARG A 10 5.17 1.00 17.65
C ARG A 10 6.47 0.46 17.11
N GLU A 11 7.54 0.78 17.80
CA GLU A 11 8.86 0.22 17.60
C GLU A 11 9.27 -0.57 18.84
N TYR A 12 9.71 -1.81 18.62
CA TYR A 12 10.19 -2.69 19.69
C TYR A 12 11.65 -3.04 19.45
N ASP A 13 12.41 -3.20 20.52
CA ASP A 13 13.72 -3.81 20.44
C ASP A 13 13.62 -5.34 20.30
N TRP A 14 14.76 -5.99 20.14
CA TRP A 14 14.81 -7.45 19.97
C TRP A 14 14.43 -8.24 21.24
N ASP A 15 14.38 -7.61 22.40
CA ASP A 15 13.93 -8.18 23.66
C ASP A 15 12.43 -7.94 23.89
N SER A 16 11.73 -7.41 22.87
CA SER A 16 10.30 -7.06 22.89
C SER A 16 9.94 -5.90 23.82
N ASN A 17 10.91 -5.06 24.20
CA ASN A 17 10.61 -3.83 24.93
C ASN A 17 10.13 -2.76 23.95
N LEU A 18 9.06 -2.05 24.33
CA LEU A 18 8.57 -0.90 23.59
C LEU A 18 9.57 0.26 23.70
N VAL A 19 10.18 0.67 22.58
CA VAL A 19 11.17 1.76 22.54
C VAL A 19 10.59 3.06 22.02
N TRP A 20 9.51 2.99 21.24
CA TRP A 20 8.81 4.16 20.74
C TRP A 20 7.35 3.84 20.40
N GLU A 21 6.46 4.80 20.65
CA GLU A 21 5.04 4.71 20.29
C GLU A 21 4.54 6.06 19.79
N HIS A 22 3.72 6.03 18.75
CA HIS A 22 2.90 7.15 18.31
C HIS A 22 1.45 6.70 18.16
N ILE A 23 0.52 7.47 18.72
CA ILE A 23 -0.91 7.17 18.69
C ILE A 23 -1.58 8.16 17.74
N ASP A 24 -2.13 7.65 16.67
CA ASP A 24 -3.01 8.37 15.76
C ASP A 24 -4.10 7.41 15.28
N HIS A 25 -5.26 7.47 15.89
CA HIS A 25 -6.33 6.51 15.69
C HIS A 25 -6.75 6.32 14.23
N PRO A 26 -6.75 7.35 13.38
CA PRO A 26 -6.99 7.20 11.95
C PRO A 26 -5.87 6.56 11.14
N GLN A 27 -4.68 6.30 11.72
CA GLN A 27 -3.57 5.68 10.99
C GLN A 27 -3.99 4.34 10.37
N HIS A 28 -3.57 4.11 9.11
CA HIS A 28 -3.84 2.86 8.38
C HIS A 28 -2.71 2.48 7.43
N HIS A 29 -2.72 1.24 6.98
CA HIS A 29 -1.93 0.61 5.91
C HIS A 29 -0.41 0.71 6.06
N ASP A 30 0.24 1.86 5.89
CA ASP A 30 1.70 1.93 5.75
C ASP A 30 2.35 2.97 6.66
N VAL A 31 3.58 2.65 7.06
CA VAL A 31 4.43 3.49 7.89
C VAL A 31 5.90 3.32 7.46
N ARG A 32 6.66 4.41 7.46
CA ARG A 32 8.08 4.42 7.13
C ARG A 32 8.89 5.20 8.15
N ARG A 33 9.88 4.57 8.77
CA ARG A 33 10.89 5.28 9.53
C ARG A 33 11.88 5.92 8.57
N LEU A 34 12.07 7.23 8.69
CA LEU A 34 12.94 8.00 7.81
C LEU A 34 14.38 8.07 8.37
N PRO A 35 15.39 8.30 7.51
CA PRO A 35 16.80 8.39 7.95
C PRO A 35 17.08 9.51 8.98
N ASN A 36 16.24 10.54 9.02
CA ASN A 36 16.34 11.64 10.00
C ASN A 36 15.70 11.29 11.36
N GLY A 37 15.21 10.06 11.54
CA GLY A 37 14.53 9.60 12.75
C GLY A 37 13.04 9.91 12.80
N ASN A 38 12.50 10.68 11.86
CA ASN A 38 11.06 10.92 11.77
C ASN A 38 10.32 9.68 11.27
N THR A 39 9.00 9.70 11.44
CA THR A 39 8.11 8.65 10.94
C THR A 39 7.09 9.25 10.00
N LEU A 40 7.05 8.74 8.77
CA LEU A 40 6.02 9.03 7.76
C LEU A 40 4.97 7.92 7.80
N TYR A 41 3.69 8.28 7.79
CA TYR A 41 2.60 7.32 7.75
C TYR A 41 1.37 7.86 7.02
N ILE A 42 0.44 6.96 6.74
CA ILE A 42 -0.84 7.22 6.10
C ILE A 42 -1.93 7.21 7.16
N GLY A 43 -2.89 8.12 7.05
CA GLY A 43 -4.08 8.13 7.88
C GLY A 43 -5.31 8.58 7.13
N TRP A 44 -6.49 8.40 7.75
CA TRP A 44 -7.78 8.79 7.21
C TRP A 44 -8.39 9.97 7.95
N GLU A 45 -9.03 10.83 7.20
CA GLU A 45 -9.81 11.96 7.71
C GLU A 45 -11.16 12.03 7.00
N LEU A 46 -12.21 12.39 7.75
CA LEU A 46 -13.57 12.41 7.24
C LEU A 46 -13.86 13.75 6.57
N MET A 47 -14.01 13.75 5.26
CA MET A 47 -14.56 14.88 4.53
C MET A 47 -16.07 14.96 4.75
N THR A 48 -16.57 16.14 5.11
CA THR A 48 -18.00 16.41 5.30
C THR A 48 -18.43 17.65 4.54
N GLY A 49 -19.76 17.90 4.47
CA GLY A 49 -20.30 19.10 3.82
C GLY A 49 -19.86 19.25 2.37
N ASP A 50 -19.42 20.46 2.00
CA ASP A 50 -19.05 20.80 0.62
C ASP A 50 -17.91 19.93 0.08
N LEU A 51 -16.94 19.54 0.92
CA LEU A 51 -15.84 18.67 0.51
C LEU A 51 -16.35 17.30 0.04
N ALA A 52 -17.24 16.67 0.79
CA ALA A 52 -17.81 15.36 0.43
C ALA A 52 -18.61 15.44 -0.89
N THR A 53 -19.27 16.58 -1.16
CA THR A 53 -20.06 16.78 -2.40
C THR A 53 -19.18 16.89 -3.65
N ARG A 54 -17.92 17.22 -3.50
CA ARG A 54 -16.94 17.30 -4.61
C ARG A 54 -16.58 15.93 -5.17
N VAL A 55 -16.68 14.86 -4.37
CA VAL A 55 -16.39 13.49 -4.83
C VAL A 55 -17.43 13.04 -5.84
N LYS A 56 -16.98 12.69 -7.05
CA LYS A 56 -17.83 12.23 -8.15
C LYS A 56 -17.95 10.70 -8.20
N GLY A 57 -19.01 10.20 -8.81
CA GLY A 57 -19.21 8.75 -9.02
C GLY A 57 -19.54 7.97 -7.76
N GLY A 58 -19.36 6.64 -7.83
CA GLY A 58 -19.74 5.70 -6.78
C GLY A 58 -21.27 5.49 -6.67
N ARG A 59 -21.67 4.58 -5.79
CA ARG A 59 -23.10 4.30 -5.51
C ARG A 59 -23.65 5.30 -4.49
N PRO A 60 -24.64 6.12 -4.84
CA PRO A 60 -25.27 7.04 -3.89
C PRO A 60 -25.89 6.28 -2.69
N GLY A 61 -25.83 6.89 -1.51
CA GLY A 61 -26.39 6.34 -0.27
C GLY A 61 -25.48 5.29 0.40
N THR A 62 -24.23 5.21 -0.02
CA THR A 62 -23.20 4.33 0.58
C THR A 62 -22.08 5.12 1.25
N GLU A 63 -22.29 6.41 1.48
CA GLU A 63 -21.42 7.29 2.25
C GLU A 63 -21.41 6.87 3.74
N HIS A 64 -20.47 7.40 4.51
CA HIS A 64 -20.50 7.28 5.97
C HIS A 64 -21.86 7.76 6.52
N PRO A 65 -22.38 7.18 7.61
CA PRO A 65 -23.69 7.56 8.18
C PRO A 65 -23.89 9.07 8.38
N ASP A 66 -22.83 9.82 8.61
CA ASP A 66 -22.84 11.29 8.73
C ASP A 66 -22.84 12.03 7.38
N GLY A 67 -22.98 11.29 6.27
CA GLY A 67 -22.91 11.84 4.91
C GLY A 67 -21.48 12.16 4.45
N GLY A 68 -20.46 11.79 5.23
CA GLY A 68 -19.06 12.02 4.92
C GLY A 68 -18.43 10.93 4.04
N ILE A 69 -17.25 11.24 3.54
CA ILE A 69 -16.41 10.32 2.75
C ILE A 69 -15.01 10.37 3.35
N TRP A 70 -14.42 9.22 3.66
CA TRP A 70 -13.06 9.14 4.14
C TRP A 70 -12.06 9.49 3.03
N SER A 71 -11.09 10.33 3.35
CA SER A 71 -9.98 10.75 2.49
C SER A 71 -8.66 10.41 3.17
N ASP A 72 -7.61 10.28 2.37
CA ASP A 72 -6.28 9.95 2.88
C ASP A 72 -5.49 11.20 3.23
N TYR A 73 -4.63 11.10 4.22
CA TYR A 73 -3.53 12.03 4.46
C TYR A 73 -2.20 11.29 4.62
N LEU A 74 -1.12 12.00 4.33
CA LEU A 74 0.23 11.63 4.74
C LEU A 74 0.66 12.56 5.85
N ARG A 75 1.29 12.00 6.89
CA ARG A 75 1.85 12.80 8.00
C ARG A 75 3.25 12.33 8.33
N GLU A 76 4.16 13.28 8.54
CA GLU A 76 5.48 13.04 9.09
C GLU A 76 5.55 13.61 10.48
N VAL A 77 5.95 12.78 11.45
CA VAL A 77 6.13 13.18 12.85
C VAL A 77 7.57 13.00 13.29
N THR A 78 8.01 13.87 14.20
CA THR A 78 9.32 13.74 14.88
C THR A 78 9.31 12.54 15.84
N PRO A 79 10.47 12.11 16.38
CA PRO A 79 10.52 11.13 17.46
C PRO A 79 9.71 11.52 18.70
N LEU A 80 9.42 12.81 18.89
CA LEU A 80 8.57 13.32 19.97
C LEU A 80 7.08 13.34 19.62
N GLY A 81 6.71 12.91 18.41
CA GLY A 81 5.31 12.85 17.94
C GLY A 81 4.77 14.18 17.40
N GLU A 82 5.63 15.20 17.20
CA GLU A 82 5.24 16.48 16.65
C GLU A 82 5.10 16.39 15.12
N SER A 83 3.96 16.82 14.55
CA SER A 83 3.78 16.89 13.10
C SER A 83 4.65 17.97 12.48
N VAL A 84 5.46 17.58 11.49
CA VAL A 84 6.38 18.49 10.78
C VAL A 84 6.05 18.64 9.30
N TRP A 85 5.25 17.74 8.76
CA TRP A 85 4.78 17.80 7.37
C TRP A 85 3.51 17.00 7.21
N GLU A 86 2.58 17.51 6.38
CA GLU A 86 1.34 16.85 6.01
C GLU A 86 1.01 17.12 4.54
N TRP A 87 0.34 16.15 3.94
CA TRP A 87 -0.39 16.25 2.68
C TRP A 87 -1.78 15.68 2.89
N HIS A 88 -2.78 16.32 2.31
CA HIS A 88 -4.17 15.88 2.38
C HIS A 88 -4.71 15.68 0.96
N HIS A 89 -5.31 14.51 0.70
CA HIS A 89 -5.86 14.22 -0.62
C HIS A 89 -6.98 15.20 -1.00
N TRP A 90 -7.74 15.68 -0.05
CA TRP A 90 -8.81 16.67 -0.33
C TRP A 90 -8.30 18.05 -0.77
N ASP A 91 -7.05 18.35 -0.59
CA ASP A 91 -6.42 19.57 -1.09
C ASP A 91 -6.19 19.52 -2.61
N GLU A 92 -6.24 18.31 -3.20
CA GLU A 92 -6.16 18.13 -4.64
C GLU A 92 -7.51 18.48 -5.31
N GLU A 93 -7.52 18.48 -6.64
CA GLU A 93 -8.76 18.56 -7.42
C GLU A 93 -9.48 17.21 -7.39
N ILE A 94 -10.10 16.87 -6.23
CA ILE A 94 -10.68 15.54 -5.98
C ILE A 94 -11.78 15.15 -6.96
N GLU A 95 -12.36 16.09 -7.67
CA GLU A 95 -13.29 15.87 -8.77
C GLU A 95 -12.67 15.07 -9.93
N ASN A 96 -11.34 15.12 -10.06
CA ASN A 96 -10.57 14.37 -11.06
C ASN A 96 -10.35 12.90 -10.70
N TYR A 97 -10.76 12.51 -9.48
CA TYR A 97 -10.64 11.12 -8.96
C TYR A 97 -12.03 10.47 -8.78
N PRO A 98 -12.85 10.35 -9.83
CA PRO A 98 -14.19 9.80 -9.69
C PRO A 98 -14.14 8.33 -9.29
N LEU A 99 -15.00 7.97 -8.34
CA LEU A 99 -15.22 6.58 -7.97
C LEU A 99 -15.94 5.84 -9.10
N GLN A 100 -15.56 4.59 -9.34
CA GLN A 100 -16.26 3.75 -10.30
C GLN A 100 -17.72 3.54 -9.87
N PRO A 101 -18.69 3.42 -10.81
CA PRO A 101 -20.12 3.33 -10.46
C PRO A 101 -20.50 2.18 -9.53
N SER A 102 -19.72 1.09 -9.52
CA SER A 102 -19.93 -0.08 -8.66
C SER A 102 -19.37 0.09 -7.25
N MET A 103 -18.50 1.06 -7.01
CA MET A 103 -17.87 1.27 -5.70
C MET A 103 -18.82 1.98 -4.73
N ASN A 104 -18.69 1.68 -3.44
CA ASN A 104 -19.32 2.49 -2.41
C ASN A 104 -18.64 3.86 -2.32
N ARG A 105 -19.33 4.83 -1.70
CA ARG A 105 -18.84 6.20 -1.51
C ARG A 105 -18.27 6.43 -0.10
N GLU A 106 -17.91 5.38 0.58
CA GLU A 106 -17.42 5.46 1.95
C GLU A 106 -16.02 6.07 2.04
N GLU A 107 -15.20 5.86 1.00
CA GLU A 107 -13.81 6.32 0.92
C GLU A 107 -13.45 6.81 -0.49
N LEU A 108 -12.51 7.77 -0.51
CA LEU A 108 -11.80 8.22 -1.71
C LEU A 108 -10.36 7.73 -1.62
N GLY A 109 -9.62 7.46 -2.62
CA GLY A 109 -8.20 7.12 -2.61
C GLY A 109 -7.89 5.70 -2.13
N HIS A 110 -7.99 5.47 -0.84
CA HIS A 110 -7.52 4.25 -0.18
C HIS A 110 -6.02 4.04 -0.43
N VAL A 111 -5.22 5.03 0.00
CA VAL A 111 -3.76 4.98 -0.13
C VAL A 111 -3.22 3.81 0.70
N ASN A 112 -2.56 2.85 0.08
CA ASN A 112 -2.13 1.61 0.75
C ASN A 112 -0.62 1.42 0.85
N SER A 113 0.16 2.30 0.24
CA SER A 113 1.61 2.36 0.43
C SER A 113 2.15 3.77 0.25
N CYS A 114 3.21 4.09 0.99
CA CYS A 114 3.96 5.34 0.87
C CYS A 114 5.46 5.03 0.82
N TYR A 115 6.13 5.47 -0.24
CA TYR A 115 7.57 5.29 -0.41
C TYR A 115 8.26 6.66 -0.47
N PRO A 116 9.08 7.03 0.53
CA PRO A 116 9.77 8.31 0.54
C PRO A 116 11.00 8.29 -0.38
N PHE A 117 11.10 9.28 -1.27
CA PHE A 117 12.31 9.54 -2.06
C PHE A 117 13.36 10.30 -1.24
N LYS A 118 14.61 10.27 -1.71
CA LYS A 118 15.72 10.99 -1.05
C LYS A 118 15.54 12.52 -1.01
N ASN A 119 14.80 13.10 -1.97
CA ASN A 119 14.46 14.52 -1.98
C ASN A 119 13.26 14.87 -1.07
N GLY A 120 12.67 13.89 -0.43
CA GLY A 120 11.53 14.03 0.46
C GLY A 120 10.16 13.91 -0.19
N ASP A 121 10.06 13.84 -1.53
CA ASP A 121 8.81 13.50 -2.20
C ASP A 121 8.34 12.12 -1.78
N VAL A 122 7.05 11.82 -1.94
CA VAL A 122 6.47 10.54 -1.53
C VAL A 122 5.74 9.91 -2.71
N LEU A 123 6.14 8.69 -3.09
CA LEU A 123 5.39 7.86 -4.01
C LEU A 123 4.26 7.17 -3.25
N ILE A 124 3.03 7.28 -3.74
CA ILE A 124 1.84 6.69 -3.13
C ILE A 124 1.09 5.79 -4.11
N SER A 125 0.39 4.81 -3.57
CA SER A 125 -0.51 3.93 -4.31
C SER A 125 -1.94 4.16 -3.86
N MET A 126 -2.77 4.72 -4.74
CA MET A 126 -4.21 4.93 -4.53
C MET A 126 -4.98 3.74 -5.10
N HIS A 127 -5.42 2.84 -4.24
CA HIS A 127 -6.04 1.57 -4.61
C HIS A 127 -7.33 1.76 -5.40
N ARG A 128 -8.23 2.63 -4.92
CA ARG A 128 -9.58 2.77 -5.51
C ARG A 128 -9.59 3.38 -6.90
N GLN A 129 -8.57 4.16 -7.24
CA GLN A 129 -8.40 4.76 -8.56
C GLN A 129 -7.45 3.99 -9.47
N SER A 130 -6.83 2.89 -8.97
CA SER A 130 -5.75 2.19 -9.67
C SER A 130 -4.65 3.18 -10.13
N THR A 131 -4.29 4.12 -9.25
CA THR A 131 -3.38 5.23 -9.57
C THR A 131 -2.14 5.18 -8.69
N ILE A 132 -1.00 5.45 -9.30
CA ILE A 132 0.27 5.69 -8.61
C ILE A 132 0.59 7.17 -8.78
N SER A 133 0.95 7.85 -7.68
CA SER A 133 1.19 9.29 -7.69
C SER A 133 2.42 9.67 -6.90
N ILE A 134 3.03 10.81 -7.25
CA ILE A 134 4.13 11.40 -6.48
C ILE A 134 3.64 12.73 -5.88
N VAL A 135 3.64 12.78 -4.56
CA VAL A 135 3.40 14.00 -3.78
C VAL A 135 4.71 14.76 -3.64
N ASP A 136 4.73 16.00 -4.11
CA ASP A 136 5.87 16.91 -3.98
C ASP A 136 5.97 17.43 -2.54
N ARG A 137 7.15 17.30 -1.94
CA ARG A 137 7.42 17.69 -0.55
C ARG A 137 7.17 19.15 -0.26
N LYS A 138 7.52 20.05 -1.20
CA LYS A 138 7.50 21.50 -0.99
C LYS A 138 6.12 22.09 -1.23
N THR A 139 5.49 21.68 -2.32
CA THR A 139 4.18 22.20 -2.71
C THR A 139 3.04 21.51 -1.98
N ARG A 140 3.26 20.31 -1.45
CA ARG A 140 2.22 19.45 -0.86
C ARG A 140 1.10 19.18 -1.86
N ARG A 141 1.48 18.90 -3.12
CA ARG A 141 0.57 18.61 -4.23
C ARG A 141 1.08 17.42 -5.02
N ILE A 142 0.17 16.70 -5.65
CA ILE A 142 0.54 15.69 -6.63
C ILE A 142 1.19 16.37 -7.82
N ARG A 143 2.46 16.06 -8.09
CA ARG A 143 3.22 16.60 -9.23
C ARG A 143 3.28 15.64 -10.40
N TRP A 144 2.96 14.38 -10.19
CA TRP A 144 2.94 13.32 -11.19
C TRP A 144 1.97 12.22 -10.76
N GLU A 145 1.20 11.71 -11.71
CA GLU A 145 0.33 10.57 -11.50
C GLU A 145 0.14 9.77 -12.78
N GLN A 146 -0.14 8.48 -12.63
CA GLN A 146 -0.49 7.59 -13.71
C GLN A 146 -1.54 6.58 -13.25
N LYS A 147 -2.59 6.42 -14.06
CA LYS A 147 -3.64 5.41 -13.87
C LYS A 147 -3.28 4.13 -14.62
N PHE A 148 -3.42 3.01 -13.94
CA PHE A 148 -3.13 1.69 -14.48
C PHE A 148 -4.34 0.76 -14.29
N GLN A 149 -5.43 1.03 -15.01
CA GLN A 149 -6.66 0.23 -14.89
C GLN A 149 -6.42 -1.24 -15.22
N GLU A 150 -5.47 -1.55 -16.08
CA GLU A 150 -5.03 -2.90 -16.45
C GLU A 150 -4.37 -3.67 -15.30
N PHE A 151 -4.06 -3.03 -14.17
CA PHE A 151 -3.55 -3.72 -12.98
C PHE A 151 -4.69 -4.23 -12.08
N GLY A 152 -5.91 -3.72 -12.26
CA GLY A 152 -7.05 -4.10 -11.45
C GLY A 152 -6.79 -3.88 -9.97
N THR A 153 -6.44 -2.64 -9.62
CA THR A 153 -5.91 -2.21 -8.33
C THR A 153 -4.47 -2.69 -8.05
N GLN A 154 -3.80 -2.08 -7.11
CA GLN A 154 -2.42 -2.43 -6.76
C GLN A 154 -2.11 -2.16 -5.28
N HIS A 155 -1.05 -2.83 -4.80
CA HIS A 155 -0.48 -2.64 -3.46
C HIS A 155 1.05 -2.56 -3.50
N ASP A 156 1.63 -2.01 -2.43
CA ASP A 156 3.06 -2.06 -2.09
C ASP A 156 3.99 -1.57 -3.21
N VAL A 157 3.72 -0.37 -3.71
CA VAL A 157 4.56 0.26 -4.73
C VAL A 157 5.88 0.70 -4.12
N GLN A 158 7.01 0.28 -4.73
CA GLN A 158 8.37 0.54 -4.29
C GLN A 158 9.22 1.05 -5.44
N VAL A 159 10.28 1.79 -5.12
CA VAL A 159 11.30 2.21 -6.10
C VAL A 159 12.51 1.28 -6.01
N LEU A 160 12.88 0.68 -7.11
CA LEU A 160 14.07 -0.15 -7.23
C LEU A 160 15.34 0.71 -7.42
N GLU A 161 16.52 0.11 -7.23
CA GLU A 161 17.80 0.80 -7.41
C GLU A 161 18.01 1.36 -8.82
N ASN A 162 17.44 0.70 -9.84
CA ASN A 162 17.47 1.17 -11.23
C ASN A 162 16.46 2.29 -11.53
N GLY A 163 15.66 2.71 -10.54
CA GLY A 163 14.64 3.74 -10.67
C GLY A 163 13.27 3.23 -11.11
N ASN A 164 13.13 1.96 -11.49
CA ASN A 164 11.84 1.36 -11.83
C ASN A 164 10.95 1.20 -10.60
N TYR A 165 9.64 1.09 -10.82
CA TYR A 165 8.68 0.78 -9.77
C TYR A 165 8.37 -0.72 -9.74
N LEU A 166 8.42 -1.32 -8.55
CA LEU A 166 7.97 -2.68 -8.32
C LEU A 166 6.65 -2.62 -7.54
N LEU A 167 5.66 -3.41 -7.94
CA LEU A 167 4.35 -3.41 -7.31
C LEU A 167 3.64 -4.75 -7.43
N PHE A 168 2.68 -4.98 -6.54
CA PHE A 168 1.76 -6.09 -6.60
C PHE A 168 0.44 -5.60 -7.25
N ALA A 169 0.16 -6.05 -8.47
CA ALA A 169 -1.08 -5.79 -9.18
C ALA A 169 -2.11 -6.86 -8.80
N ASN A 170 -3.15 -6.48 -8.07
CA ASN A 170 -4.12 -7.42 -7.51
C ASN A 170 -5.00 -8.11 -8.55
N GLY A 171 -5.26 -7.46 -9.68
CA GLY A 171 -6.11 -8.01 -10.75
C GLY A 171 -7.60 -7.96 -10.44
N LEU A 172 -8.02 -7.17 -9.45
CA LEU A 172 -9.44 -7.04 -9.08
C LEU A 172 -10.24 -6.36 -10.20
N GLY A 173 -11.34 -6.98 -10.60
CA GLY A 173 -12.26 -6.38 -11.59
C GLY A 173 -11.85 -6.54 -13.05
N LEU A 174 -10.78 -7.26 -13.37
CA LEU A 174 -10.28 -7.46 -14.75
C LEU A 174 -11.00 -8.58 -15.52
N GLY A 175 -12.25 -8.87 -15.21
CA GLY A 175 -13.05 -9.88 -15.89
C GLY A 175 -13.11 -11.24 -15.17
N PRO A 176 -13.58 -12.30 -15.82
CA PRO A 176 -13.89 -13.57 -15.15
C PRO A 176 -12.66 -14.42 -14.81
N MET A 177 -11.52 -14.15 -15.44
CA MET A 177 -10.28 -14.90 -15.24
C MET A 177 -9.34 -14.08 -14.35
N HIS A 178 -9.66 -14.06 -13.06
CA HIS A 178 -8.90 -13.33 -12.07
C HIS A 178 -7.46 -13.86 -11.90
N SER A 179 -6.50 -12.96 -11.90
CA SER A 179 -5.09 -13.28 -11.64
C SER A 179 -4.37 -12.04 -11.14
N SER A 180 -3.55 -12.21 -10.10
CA SER A 180 -2.61 -11.18 -9.68
C SER A 180 -1.33 -11.25 -10.50
N ARG A 181 -0.56 -10.17 -10.44
CA ARG A 181 0.76 -10.06 -11.08
C ARG A 181 1.71 -9.30 -10.18
N VAL A 182 2.99 -9.60 -10.27
CA VAL A 182 4.04 -8.71 -9.76
C VAL A 182 4.68 -8.04 -10.95
N ILE A 183 4.76 -6.72 -10.93
CA ILE A 183 5.10 -5.89 -12.09
C ILE A 183 6.30 -5.01 -11.74
N GLU A 184 7.30 -4.99 -12.61
CA GLU A 184 8.34 -3.96 -12.65
C GLU A 184 8.02 -3.00 -13.81
N LEU A 185 7.81 -1.73 -13.47
CA LEU A 185 7.36 -0.67 -14.38
C LEU A 185 8.47 0.36 -14.55
N ASP A 186 8.77 0.74 -15.78
CA ASP A 186 9.58 1.93 -16.07
C ASP A 186 8.70 3.18 -15.92
N PRO A 187 9.01 4.10 -14.98
CA PRO A 187 8.20 5.29 -14.75
C PRO A 187 8.31 6.36 -15.83
N GLN A 188 9.23 6.23 -16.79
CA GLN A 188 9.41 7.18 -17.89
C GLN A 188 8.62 6.77 -19.14
N SER A 189 8.69 5.49 -19.50
CA SER A 189 7.98 4.94 -20.67
C SER A 189 6.59 4.41 -20.33
N TYR A 190 6.29 4.17 -19.04
CA TYR A 190 5.11 3.46 -18.55
C TYR A 190 5.01 2.01 -19.03
N GLU A 191 6.11 1.44 -19.50
CA GLU A 191 6.16 0.07 -19.97
C GLU A 191 6.41 -0.90 -18.82
N VAL A 192 5.75 -2.05 -18.86
CA VAL A 192 6.05 -3.19 -18.00
C VAL A 192 7.31 -3.86 -18.54
N VAL A 193 8.42 -3.70 -17.83
CA VAL A 193 9.74 -4.25 -18.26
C VAL A 193 10.00 -5.65 -17.71
N TRP A 194 9.22 -6.06 -16.71
CA TRP A 194 9.22 -7.41 -16.19
C TRP A 194 7.89 -7.69 -15.48
N GLU A 195 7.37 -8.91 -15.62
CA GLU A 195 6.22 -9.36 -14.84
C GLU A 195 6.38 -10.82 -14.39
N TYR A 196 5.78 -11.12 -13.24
CA TYR A 196 5.44 -12.47 -12.82
C TYR A 196 3.94 -12.64 -12.78
N LYS A 197 3.46 -13.72 -13.36
CA LYS A 197 2.08 -14.19 -13.28
C LYS A 197 2.06 -15.72 -13.31
N SER A 198 1.06 -16.34 -12.71
CA SER A 198 0.87 -17.78 -12.89
C SER A 198 0.44 -18.07 -14.33
N PRO A 199 0.94 -19.15 -14.95
CA PRO A 199 0.44 -19.61 -16.25
C PRO A 199 -1.02 -20.08 -16.19
N ARG A 200 -1.56 -20.33 -15.00
CA ARG A 200 -2.95 -20.71 -14.77
C ARG A 200 -3.66 -19.63 -13.97
N PRO A 201 -4.75 -19.04 -14.49
CA PRO A 201 -5.59 -18.13 -13.73
C PRO A 201 -6.06 -18.75 -12.42
N LEU A 202 -6.24 -17.94 -11.39
CA LEU A 202 -6.63 -18.30 -10.03
C LEU A 202 -5.56 -19.02 -9.18
N GLU A 203 -4.49 -19.59 -9.74
CA GLU A 203 -3.39 -20.16 -8.96
C GLU A 203 -2.55 -19.09 -8.25
N PHE A 204 -2.59 -17.85 -8.74
CA PHE A 204 -1.96 -16.70 -8.13
C PHE A 204 -2.96 -15.53 -8.17
N TYR A 205 -3.74 -15.40 -7.10
CA TYR A 205 -4.77 -14.36 -7.03
C TYR A 205 -5.02 -13.91 -5.59
N SER A 206 -4.66 -12.69 -5.29
CA SER A 206 -4.97 -12.01 -4.03
C SER A 206 -5.57 -10.64 -4.35
N PRO A 207 -6.92 -10.53 -4.38
CA PRO A 207 -7.62 -9.29 -4.77
C PRO A 207 -7.42 -8.13 -3.82
N LEU A 208 -7.01 -8.38 -2.59
CA LEU A 208 -6.75 -7.39 -1.55
C LEU A 208 -5.36 -7.62 -0.95
N ILE A 209 -4.84 -6.61 -0.24
CA ILE A 209 -3.56 -6.66 0.45
C ILE A 209 -2.41 -7.15 -0.44
N SER A 210 -1.36 -7.78 0.13
CA SER A 210 -0.23 -8.33 -0.62
C SER A 210 0.91 -7.33 -0.85
N GLY A 211 2.04 -7.86 -1.26
CA GLY A 211 3.21 -7.05 -1.57
C GLY A 211 4.32 -7.86 -2.20
N CYS A 212 5.41 -7.19 -2.54
CA CYS A 212 6.56 -7.83 -3.16
C CYS A 212 7.84 -7.07 -2.82
N GLN A 213 8.97 -7.75 -2.91
CA GLN A 213 10.29 -7.15 -2.67
C GLN A 213 11.30 -7.74 -3.64
N ARG A 214 12.04 -6.88 -4.36
CA ARG A 214 13.23 -7.32 -5.09
C ARG A 214 14.37 -7.53 -4.10
N LEU A 215 14.93 -8.73 -4.09
CA LEU A 215 16.05 -9.10 -3.23
C LEU A 215 17.39 -8.77 -3.88
N GLN A 216 18.45 -8.65 -3.08
CA GLN A 216 19.81 -8.42 -3.58
C GLN A 216 20.31 -9.54 -4.51
N SER A 217 19.80 -10.76 -4.35
CA SER A 217 20.07 -11.90 -5.24
C SER A 217 19.52 -11.71 -6.66
N GLY A 218 18.66 -10.72 -6.88
CA GLY A 218 17.86 -10.54 -8.09
C GLY A 218 16.54 -11.31 -8.11
N ASN A 219 16.33 -12.20 -7.14
CA ASN A 219 15.05 -12.88 -6.94
C ASN A 219 13.98 -11.89 -6.44
N THR A 220 12.72 -12.32 -6.46
CA THR A 220 11.60 -11.54 -5.93
C THR A 220 10.89 -12.32 -4.84
N LEU A 221 10.80 -11.75 -3.64
CA LEU A 221 9.91 -12.22 -2.59
C LEU A 221 8.51 -11.70 -2.88
N ILE A 222 7.51 -12.58 -2.78
CA ILE A 222 6.10 -12.26 -3.04
C ILE A 222 5.29 -12.67 -1.82
N CYS A 223 4.48 -11.77 -1.32
CA CYS A 223 3.46 -12.04 -0.30
C CYS A 223 2.10 -12.10 -1.00
N GLU A 224 1.55 -13.29 -1.18
CA GLU A 224 0.18 -13.54 -1.64
C GLU A 224 -0.74 -13.51 -0.40
N GLY A 225 -1.06 -12.30 0.02
CA GLY A 225 -1.49 -12.01 1.39
C GLY A 225 -2.78 -12.69 1.83
N MET A 226 -3.81 -12.76 0.97
CA MET A 226 -5.11 -13.36 1.34
C MET A 226 -5.05 -14.88 1.59
N TRP A 227 -3.97 -15.53 1.17
CA TRP A 227 -3.77 -16.97 1.37
C TRP A 227 -2.66 -17.27 2.40
N GLY A 228 -2.16 -16.24 3.09
CA GLY A 228 -1.08 -16.40 4.04
C GLY A 228 0.19 -16.99 3.44
N ARG A 229 0.38 -16.85 2.13
CA ARG A 229 1.45 -17.43 1.35
C ARG A 229 2.56 -16.42 1.10
N ILE A 230 3.80 -16.77 1.42
CA ILE A 230 4.99 -16.01 1.07
C ILE A 230 5.90 -16.93 0.25
N PHE A 231 6.36 -16.47 -0.91
CA PHE A 231 7.25 -17.28 -1.72
C PHE A 231 8.29 -16.43 -2.45
N GLU A 232 9.40 -17.05 -2.80
CA GLU A 232 10.49 -16.42 -3.54
C GLU A 232 10.59 -17.04 -4.93
N ILE A 233 10.72 -16.20 -5.93
CA ILE A 233 10.91 -16.62 -7.32
C ILE A 233 12.23 -16.10 -7.88
N THR A 234 12.79 -16.86 -8.81
CA THR A 234 13.88 -16.37 -9.68
C THR A 234 13.36 -15.33 -10.68
N ARG A 235 14.25 -14.64 -11.38
CA ARG A 235 13.89 -13.71 -12.45
C ARG A 235 13.07 -14.38 -13.57
N ASN A 236 13.25 -15.69 -13.78
CA ASN A 236 12.53 -16.49 -14.76
C ASN A 236 11.19 -17.05 -14.26
N GLY A 237 10.82 -16.76 -13.00
CA GLY A 237 9.54 -17.15 -12.42
C GLY A 237 9.53 -18.55 -11.77
N GLU A 238 10.70 -19.17 -11.54
CA GLU A 238 10.78 -20.44 -10.82
C GLU A 238 10.67 -20.20 -9.31
N ILE A 239 9.78 -20.91 -8.63
CA ILE A 239 9.63 -20.82 -7.16
C ILE A 239 10.80 -21.59 -6.54
N VAL A 240 11.60 -20.88 -5.73
CA VAL A 240 12.79 -21.45 -5.05
C VAL A 240 12.62 -21.54 -3.54
N TRP A 241 11.62 -20.89 -2.97
CA TRP A 241 11.27 -20.95 -1.56
C TRP A 241 9.80 -20.62 -1.37
N GLU A 242 9.15 -21.25 -0.38
CA GLU A 242 7.75 -21.04 -0.06
C GLU A 242 7.49 -21.22 1.43
N TYR A 243 6.58 -20.41 1.97
CA TYR A 243 6.06 -20.48 3.33
C TYR A 243 4.56 -20.24 3.31
N ILE A 244 3.82 -21.06 4.02
CA ILE A 244 2.38 -20.86 4.29
C ILE A 244 2.22 -20.57 5.78
N SER A 245 1.56 -19.48 6.13
CA SER A 245 1.29 -19.13 7.52
C SER A 245 0.39 -20.18 8.18
N PRO A 246 0.83 -20.78 9.29
CA PRO A 246 0.00 -21.70 10.06
C PRO A 246 -0.92 -20.96 11.04
N TYR A 247 -0.87 -19.64 11.10
CA TYR A 247 -1.60 -18.82 12.06
C TYR A 247 -2.90 -18.30 11.45
N ASP A 248 -4.00 -18.66 12.08
CA ASP A 248 -5.33 -18.23 11.72
C ASP A 248 -5.89 -17.23 12.73
N TYR A 249 -6.78 -16.35 12.28
CA TYR A 249 -7.57 -15.48 13.14
C TYR A 249 -8.97 -15.28 12.57
N SER A 250 -9.92 -14.93 13.44
CA SER A 250 -11.31 -14.76 13.05
C SER A 250 -11.58 -13.32 12.66
N GLN A 251 -12.21 -13.14 11.50
CA GLN A 251 -12.71 -11.87 11.01
C GLN A 251 -14.24 -11.98 10.84
N PRO A 252 -15.02 -11.02 11.36
CA PRO A 252 -16.49 -11.08 11.30
C PRO A 252 -17.06 -11.22 9.88
N GLU A 253 -16.38 -10.59 8.88
CA GLU A 253 -16.85 -10.54 7.50
C GLU A 253 -16.35 -11.70 6.64
N PHE A 254 -15.23 -12.32 7.01
CA PHE A 254 -14.53 -13.30 6.17
C PHE A 254 -14.39 -14.68 6.83
N GLY A 255 -14.81 -14.82 8.09
CA GLY A 255 -14.65 -16.06 8.86
C GLY A 255 -13.20 -16.25 9.35
N THR A 256 -12.72 -17.49 9.36
CA THR A 256 -11.34 -17.81 9.76
C THR A 256 -10.41 -17.58 8.57
N ILE A 257 -9.41 -16.74 8.74
CA ILE A 257 -8.45 -16.35 7.72
C ILE A 257 -7.02 -16.39 8.26
N ASN A 258 -6.05 -16.55 7.37
CA ASN A 258 -4.62 -16.53 7.68
C ASN A 258 -3.89 -15.40 6.93
N TRP A 259 -4.55 -14.28 6.70
CA TRP A 259 -4.03 -13.18 5.90
C TRP A 259 -2.74 -12.60 6.44
N ILE A 260 -1.83 -12.28 5.52
CA ILE A 260 -0.60 -11.53 5.78
C ILE A 260 -0.65 -10.27 4.93
N TYR A 261 -0.65 -9.11 5.59
CA TYR A 261 -0.75 -7.83 4.87
C TYR A 261 0.43 -7.63 3.92
N ARG A 262 1.67 -7.84 4.42
CA ARG A 262 2.92 -7.63 3.69
C ARG A 262 4.05 -8.43 4.33
N ALA A 263 5.07 -8.80 3.56
CA ALA A 263 6.26 -9.46 4.05
C ALA A 263 7.52 -8.86 3.42
N TYR A 264 8.56 -8.67 4.23
CA TYR A 264 9.89 -8.29 3.79
C TYR A 264 10.95 -9.26 4.32
N ARG A 265 12.00 -9.44 3.54
CA ARG A 265 13.19 -10.21 3.93
C ARG A 265 14.37 -9.26 4.11
N TYR A 266 15.08 -9.43 5.21
CA TYR A 266 16.35 -8.77 5.46
C TYR A 266 17.51 -9.69 5.12
N ALA A 267 18.53 -9.18 4.44
CA ALA A 267 19.75 -9.92 4.19
C ALA A 267 20.53 -10.13 5.50
N ALA A 268 21.25 -11.25 5.63
CA ALA A 268 21.97 -11.60 6.87
C ALA A 268 22.98 -10.52 7.31
N ASP A 269 23.54 -9.75 6.36
CA ASP A 269 24.46 -8.65 6.59
C ASP A 269 23.77 -7.30 6.78
N SER A 270 22.43 -7.26 6.76
CA SER A 270 21.70 -6.00 6.94
C SER A 270 21.86 -5.47 8.36
N PRO A 271 21.95 -4.14 8.56
CA PRO A 271 22.08 -3.53 9.89
C PRO A 271 20.99 -3.95 10.88
N GLN A 272 19.78 -4.27 10.38
CA GLN A 272 18.62 -4.62 11.19
C GLN A 272 18.79 -5.97 11.91
N ILE A 273 19.50 -6.93 11.30
CA ILE A 273 19.67 -8.27 11.86
C ILE A 273 21.13 -8.67 12.08
N GLN A 274 22.07 -7.76 11.81
CA GLN A 274 23.49 -8.01 12.00
C GLN A 274 23.79 -8.45 13.45
N ASN A 275 24.53 -9.55 13.61
CA ASN A 275 24.83 -10.22 14.90
C ASN A 275 23.60 -10.86 15.60
N ARG A 276 22.49 -11.08 14.91
CA ARG A 276 21.28 -11.72 15.47
C ARG A 276 20.97 -13.08 14.82
N VAL A 277 21.61 -13.40 13.68
CA VAL A 277 21.52 -14.68 12.97
C VAL A 277 22.91 -15.17 12.61
#